data_d84b17c76a721a3659cd8afeaffbdc54
#
_entry.id   d84b17c76a721a3659cd8afeaffbdc54
#
_cell.length_a   1.000
_cell.length_b   1.000
_cell.length_c   1.000
_cell.angle_alpha   90.00
_cell.angle_beta   90.00
_cell.angle_gamma   90.00
#
_symmetry.space_group_name_H-M   'P 1'
#
loop_
_entity.id
_entity.type
_entity.pdbx_description
1 polymer ?
#
loop_
_entity_poly.entity_id
_entity_poly.type
_entity_poly.pdbx_seq_one_letter_code
_entity_poly.pdbx_strand_id
1 'polypeptide(L)'
;MTNGLRSVLLEMLKRPTARDKQRLIGPSSLGNPCDYCLAQELLEGASDEDVEPEDRPYWLGAVLGTATHMLLEDRVPKGCKAESRVTIGEIPGYGVVSGSTDLMRLKENQVVDWKTTNRDKLKNLKLAFETKPSPYDPDPLLRARFTHKKYIGQIMSYGWGWEKAGYQVDTVGFGFICRDGLTDNDVWCKELAYDRAYAEQVWARVNRVWQALQEGRKLDSFLSKTACYSCMTTVETRKFSKRPY
;
A
#
# COMPACT_ATOMS: atom_id res chain seq x y z
N MET A 1 -11.26 39.60 1.17
CA MET A 1 -11.18 38.92 -0.12
C MET A 1 -12.03 37.66 -0.01
N THR A 2 -13.12 37.56 -0.75
CA THR A 2 -13.96 36.36 -0.78
C THR A 2 -13.16 35.22 -1.41
N ASN A 3 -12.95 34.17 -0.66
CA ASN A 3 -12.33 32.95 -1.20
C ASN A 3 -13.15 32.49 -2.42
N GLY A 4 -12.55 32.45 -3.60
CA GLY A 4 -13.23 31.99 -4.80
C GLY A 4 -13.72 30.55 -4.62
N LEU A 5 -14.78 30.12 -5.31
CA LEU A 5 -15.37 28.77 -5.22
C LEU A 5 -14.33 27.64 -5.30
N ARG A 6 -13.30 27.83 -6.14
CA ARG A 6 -12.20 26.86 -6.26
C ARG A 6 -11.43 26.68 -4.94
N SER A 7 -11.15 27.76 -4.21
CA SER A 7 -10.43 27.69 -2.93
C SER A 7 -11.26 26.96 -1.87
N VAL A 8 -12.55 27.25 -1.80
CA VAL A 8 -13.48 26.56 -0.87
C VAL A 8 -13.55 25.07 -1.18
N LEU A 9 -13.68 24.69 -2.45
CA LEU A 9 -13.71 23.29 -2.85
C LEU A 9 -12.40 22.57 -2.49
N LEU A 10 -11.25 23.17 -2.77
CA LEU A 10 -9.95 22.60 -2.43
C LEU A 10 -9.77 22.44 -0.92
N GLU A 11 -10.20 23.42 -0.13
CA GLU A 11 -10.18 23.32 1.33
C GLU A 11 -11.02 22.14 1.83
N MET A 12 -12.24 21.97 1.30
CA MET A 12 -13.11 20.85 1.67
C MET A 12 -12.49 19.49 1.31
N LEU A 13 -11.93 19.37 0.11
CA LEU A 13 -11.33 18.12 -0.38
C LEU A 13 -10.01 17.76 0.32
N LYS A 14 -9.25 18.75 0.80
CA LYS A 14 -7.97 18.55 1.49
C LYS A 14 -8.11 18.38 3.01
N ARG A 15 -9.32 18.41 3.57
CA ARG A 15 -9.53 18.20 5.01
C ARG A 15 -8.96 16.84 5.43
N PRO A 16 -8.08 16.80 6.45
CA PRO A 16 -7.53 15.55 6.95
C PRO A 16 -8.63 14.63 7.47
N THR A 17 -8.48 13.35 7.18
CA THR A 17 -9.33 12.28 7.72
C THR A 17 -8.66 11.61 8.91
N ALA A 18 -9.38 10.74 9.63
CA ALA A 18 -8.80 9.94 10.71
C ALA A 18 -7.65 9.02 10.22
N ARG A 19 -7.67 8.61 8.96
CA ARG A 19 -6.60 7.81 8.32
C ARG A 19 -5.29 8.59 8.18
N ASP A 20 -5.36 9.90 7.97
CA ASP A 20 -4.18 10.76 7.81
C ASP A 20 -3.40 10.94 9.13
N LYS A 21 -3.99 10.57 10.25
CA LYS A 21 -3.38 10.61 11.59
C LYS A 21 -2.59 9.34 11.94
N GLN A 22 -2.58 8.34 11.06
CA GLN A 22 -1.82 7.12 11.32
C GLN A 22 -0.32 7.39 11.13
N ARG A 23 0.44 7.40 12.22
CA ARG A 23 1.90 7.59 12.21
C ARG A 23 2.64 6.28 11.91
N LEU A 24 2.31 5.22 12.64
CA LEU A 24 2.97 3.92 12.45
C LEU A 24 2.63 3.30 11.10
N ILE A 25 3.59 2.56 10.55
CA ILE A 25 3.36 1.83 9.31
C ILE A 25 2.17 0.86 9.43
N GLY A 26 1.50 0.64 8.32
CA GLY A 26 0.40 -0.31 8.20
C GLY A 26 0.70 -1.40 7.16
N PRO A 27 -0.24 -2.32 6.91
CA PRO A 27 -0.07 -3.41 5.95
C PRO A 27 0.32 -2.97 4.54
N SER A 28 -0.09 -1.78 4.10
CA SER A 28 0.34 -1.20 2.82
C SER A 28 1.86 -0.93 2.75
N SER A 29 2.46 -0.55 3.87
CA SER A 29 3.90 -0.36 4.01
C SER A 29 4.64 -1.70 4.10
N LEU A 30 4.08 -2.68 4.81
CA LEU A 30 4.63 -4.04 4.89
C LEU A 30 4.80 -4.65 3.49
N GLY A 31 3.82 -4.43 2.61
CA GLY A 31 3.83 -4.91 1.23
C GLY A 31 4.87 -4.22 0.34
N ASN A 32 5.44 -3.09 0.74
CA ASN A 32 6.42 -2.37 -0.08
C ASN A 32 7.69 -3.23 -0.29
N PRO A 33 8.01 -3.67 -1.52
CA PRO A 33 9.14 -4.57 -1.74
C PRO A 33 10.51 -3.88 -1.71
N CYS A 34 10.57 -2.57 -1.54
CA CYS A 34 11.80 -1.77 -1.48
C CYS A 34 12.22 -1.53 -0.03
N ASP A 35 13.41 -2.03 0.36
CA ASP A 35 13.92 -1.86 1.72
C ASP A 35 14.23 -0.39 2.05
N TYR A 36 14.69 0.41 1.09
CA TYR A 36 14.92 1.83 1.31
C TYR A 36 13.62 2.59 1.62
N CYS A 37 12.59 2.40 0.79
CA CYS A 37 11.29 3.05 1.03
C CYS A 37 10.66 2.57 2.34
N LEU A 38 10.78 1.27 2.66
CA LEU A 38 10.31 0.73 3.92
C LEU A 38 11.06 1.31 5.11
N ALA A 39 12.39 1.40 5.03
CA ALA A 39 13.22 1.99 6.08
C ALA A 39 12.88 3.48 6.30
N GLN A 40 12.61 4.22 5.22
CA GLN A 40 12.18 5.60 5.29
C GLN A 40 10.82 5.72 5.99
N GLU A 41 9.81 4.92 5.58
CA GLU A 41 8.48 4.91 6.21
C GLU A 41 8.57 4.52 7.71
N LEU A 42 9.47 3.60 8.09
CA LEU A 42 9.72 3.24 9.49
C LEU A 42 10.31 4.39 10.30
N LEU A 43 11.30 5.10 9.77
CA LEU A 43 11.90 6.27 10.43
C LEU A 43 10.90 7.41 10.59
N GLU A 44 10.12 7.69 9.55
CA GLU A 44 9.06 8.70 9.59
C GLU A 44 7.99 8.35 10.63
N GLY A 45 7.59 7.08 10.71
CA GLY A 45 6.60 6.62 11.69
C GLY A 45 7.09 6.62 13.14
N ALA A 46 8.39 6.48 13.36
CA ALA A 46 9.02 6.53 14.68
C ALA A 46 9.40 7.97 15.12
N SER A 47 9.33 8.95 14.21
CA SER A 47 9.63 10.36 14.52
C SER A 47 8.50 10.97 15.34
N ASP A 48 8.85 11.76 16.35
CA ASP A 48 7.90 12.59 17.11
C ASP A 48 7.51 13.89 16.37
N GLU A 49 8.15 14.16 15.23
CA GLU A 49 7.83 15.35 14.42
C GLU A 49 6.47 15.18 13.73
N ASP A 50 5.61 16.16 13.92
CA ASP A 50 4.37 16.28 13.13
C ASP A 50 4.75 16.65 11.69
N VAL A 51 4.70 15.69 10.81
CA VAL A 51 4.83 15.95 9.38
C VAL A 51 3.48 16.50 8.91
N GLU A 52 3.43 17.81 8.70
CA GLU A 52 2.32 18.43 8.00
C GLU A 52 2.12 17.70 6.66
N PRO A 53 0.90 17.34 6.30
CA PRO A 53 0.62 16.69 5.01
C PRO A 53 0.83 17.71 3.88
N GLU A 54 2.08 17.96 3.54
CA GLU A 54 2.44 18.78 2.41
C GLU A 54 1.87 18.19 1.11
N ASP A 55 1.65 19.04 0.12
CA ASP A 55 1.06 18.77 -1.20
C ASP A 55 1.48 17.45 -1.83
N ARG A 56 0.80 16.36 -1.46
CA ARG A 56 1.03 15.05 -2.08
C ARG A 56 0.55 15.11 -3.52
N PRO A 57 1.43 14.91 -4.50
CA PRO A 57 1.07 14.92 -5.90
C PRO A 57 0.07 13.83 -6.17
N TYR A 58 -1.05 13.70 -6.27
CA TYR A 58 -2.08 12.64 -6.40
C TYR A 58 -3.07 12.56 -5.23
N TRP A 59 -3.13 13.58 -4.38
CA TRP A 59 -4.07 13.65 -3.26
C TRP A 59 -5.53 13.44 -3.70
N LEU A 60 -5.95 13.97 -4.84
CA LEU A 60 -7.31 13.78 -5.36
C LEU A 60 -7.61 12.30 -5.63
N GLY A 61 -6.62 11.53 -6.09
CA GLY A 61 -6.76 10.09 -6.25
C GLY A 61 -7.01 9.36 -4.93
N ALA A 62 -6.42 9.83 -3.84
CA ALA A 62 -6.66 9.30 -2.50
C ALA A 62 -8.07 9.65 -2.00
N VAL A 63 -8.52 10.88 -2.21
CA VAL A 63 -9.90 11.31 -1.88
C VAL A 63 -10.95 10.44 -2.59
N LEU A 64 -10.80 10.23 -3.90
CA LEU A 64 -11.70 9.38 -4.67
C LEU A 64 -11.64 7.91 -4.21
N GLY A 65 -10.44 7.43 -3.83
CA GLY A 65 -10.28 6.12 -3.22
C GLY A 65 -11.07 6.01 -1.91
N THR A 66 -10.88 6.94 -1.00
CA THR A 66 -11.60 6.98 0.29
C THR A 66 -13.11 7.02 0.09
N ALA A 67 -13.62 7.85 -0.81
CA ALA A 67 -15.06 7.91 -1.13
C ALA A 67 -15.60 6.57 -1.65
N THR A 68 -14.82 5.86 -2.47
CA THR A 68 -15.19 4.52 -2.96
C THR A 68 -15.27 3.51 -1.81
N HIS A 69 -14.28 3.50 -0.90
CA HIS A 69 -14.27 2.61 0.26
C HIS A 69 -15.48 2.87 1.17
N MET A 70 -15.78 4.12 1.48
CA MET A 70 -16.97 4.50 2.28
C MET A 70 -18.28 4.02 1.64
N LEU A 71 -18.40 4.15 0.31
CA LEU A 71 -19.58 3.66 -0.42
C LEU A 71 -19.74 2.14 -0.32
N LEU A 72 -18.63 1.40 -0.43
CA LEU A 72 -18.63 -0.06 -0.37
C LEU A 72 -18.89 -0.56 1.06
N GLU A 73 -18.34 0.12 2.07
CA GLU A 73 -18.58 -0.16 3.49
C GLU A 73 -20.06 -0.06 3.84
N ASP A 74 -20.76 0.98 3.35
CA ASP A 74 -22.20 1.18 3.57
C ASP A 74 -23.08 0.09 2.91
N ARG A 75 -22.52 -0.70 1.98
CA ARG A 75 -23.25 -1.69 1.17
C ARG A 75 -22.80 -3.13 1.41
N VAL A 76 -22.22 -3.42 2.55
CA VAL A 76 -21.66 -4.74 2.86
C VAL A 76 -22.74 -5.82 2.92
N PRO A 77 -22.58 -6.94 2.19
CA PRO A 77 -23.52 -8.06 2.25
C PRO A 77 -23.56 -8.73 3.62
N LYS A 78 -24.71 -9.36 3.94
CA LYS A 78 -24.81 -10.20 5.15
C LYS A 78 -23.76 -11.31 5.14
N GLY A 79 -23.15 -11.57 6.29
CA GLY A 79 -22.11 -12.60 6.43
C GLY A 79 -20.70 -12.12 6.09
N CYS A 80 -20.54 -10.84 5.84
CA CYS A 80 -19.23 -10.19 5.68
C CYS A 80 -18.96 -9.21 6.81
N LYS A 81 -17.68 -8.89 7.05
CA LYS A 81 -17.22 -7.81 7.93
C LYS A 81 -16.45 -6.80 7.10
N ALA A 82 -16.80 -5.52 7.18
CA ALA A 82 -16.06 -4.45 6.51
C ALA A 82 -15.24 -3.64 7.49
N GLU A 83 -14.26 -2.91 6.96
CA GLU A 83 -13.35 -1.97 7.67
C GLU A 83 -12.88 -2.49 9.04
N SER A 84 -12.67 -3.81 9.09
CA SER A 84 -12.31 -4.48 10.33
C SER A 84 -10.82 -4.37 10.58
N ARG A 85 -10.47 -3.77 11.72
CA ARG A 85 -9.08 -3.60 12.12
C ARG A 85 -8.49 -4.90 12.64
N VAL A 86 -7.36 -5.30 12.08
CA VAL A 86 -6.59 -6.47 12.50
C VAL A 86 -5.17 -6.06 12.89
N THR A 87 -4.63 -6.75 13.91
CA THR A 87 -3.24 -6.59 14.33
C THR A 87 -2.37 -7.60 13.61
N ILE A 88 -1.35 -7.10 12.93
CA ILE A 88 -0.37 -7.94 12.23
C ILE A 88 0.70 -8.43 13.20
N GLY A 89 1.18 -7.56 14.08
CA GLY A 89 2.16 -7.86 15.10
C GLY A 89 2.70 -6.62 15.77
N GLU A 90 3.65 -6.82 16.66
CA GLU A 90 4.40 -5.76 17.32
C GLU A 90 5.87 -5.83 16.87
N ILE A 91 6.41 -4.70 16.46
CA ILE A 91 7.83 -4.56 16.14
C ILE A 91 8.51 -4.01 17.39
N PRO A 92 9.48 -4.74 17.99
CA PRO A 92 10.16 -4.31 19.20
C PRO A 92 10.82 -2.93 19.04
N GLY A 93 10.48 -2.01 19.96
CA GLY A 93 10.98 -0.64 19.95
C GLY A 93 10.36 0.28 18.88
N TYR A 94 9.37 -0.21 18.10
CA TYR A 94 8.62 0.58 17.14
C TYR A 94 7.15 0.70 17.52
N GLY A 95 6.49 -0.42 17.79
CA GLY A 95 5.08 -0.47 18.20
C GLY A 95 4.23 -1.47 17.43
N VAL A 96 2.93 -1.41 17.68
CA VAL A 96 1.94 -2.33 17.10
C VAL A 96 1.59 -1.93 15.67
N VAL A 97 1.78 -2.85 14.74
CA VAL A 97 1.37 -2.71 13.35
C VAL A 97 -0.01 -3.31 13.15
N SER A 98 -0.94 -2.49 12.72
CA SER A 98 -2.33 -2.89 12.46
C SER A 98 -2.90 -2.14 11.26
N GLY A 99 -4.01 -2.60 10.73
CA GLY A 99 -4.72 -1.92 9.66
C GLY A 99 -6.13 -2.45 9.50
N SER A 100 -7.00 -1.65 8.86
CA SER A 100 -8.35 -2.07 8.50
C SER A 100 -8.35 -2.82 7.18
N THR A 101 -9.00 -3.97 7.16
CA THR A 101 -9.28 -4.73 5.93
C THR A 101 -10.59 -4.26 5.35
N ASP A 102 -10.66 -4.09 4.04
CA ASP A 102 -11.85 -3.57 3.39
C ASP A 102 -13.04 -4.54 3.52
N LEU A 103 -12.79 -5.86 3.37
CA LEU A 103 -13.82 -6.88 3.54
C LEU A 103 -13.24 -8.22 4.01
N MET A 104 -13.92 -8.86 4.95
CA MET A 104 -13.77 -10.28 5.26
C MET A 104 -15.08 -11.01 4.96
N ARG A 105 -15.05 -11.94 4.02
CA ARG A 105 -16.15 -12.83 3.68
C ARG A 105 -16.05 -14.07 4.57
N LEU A 106 -16.85 -14.08 5.64
CA LEU A 106 -16.72 -15.09 6.71
C LEU A 106 -17.00 -16.50 6.24
N LYS A 107 -17.98 -16.70 5.36
CA LYS A 107 -18.38 -18.00 4.86
C LYS A 107 -17.36 -18.60 3.90
N GLU A 108 -16.71 -17.76 3.14
CA GLU A 108 -15.71 -18.13 2.14
C GLU A 108 -14.27 -18.10 2.70
N ASN A 109 -14.10 -17.75 3.97
CA ASN A 109 -12.77 -17.56 4.60
C ASN A 109 -11.84 -16.68 3.75
N GLN A 110 -12.40 -15.59 3.19
CA GLN A 110 -11.70 -14.76 2.21
C GLN A 110 -11.52 -13.33 2.69
N VAL A 111 -10.28 -12.86 2.68
CA VAL A 111 -9.92 -11.45 2.92
C VAL A 111 -9.82 -10.71 1.60
N VAL A 112 -10.48 -9.57 1.50
CA VAL A 112 -10.54 -8.77 0.25
C VAL A 112 -10.09 -7.34 0.50
N ASP A 113 -9.42 -6.76 -0.49
CA ASP A 113 -8.93 -5.39 -0.47
C ASP A 113 -9.34 -4.68 -1.78
N TRP A 114 -9.96 -3.52 -1.67
CA TRP A 114 -10.43 -2.71 -2.79
C TRP A 114 -9.35 -1.75 -3.25
N LYS A 115 -9.20 -1.60 -4.56
CA LYS A 115 -8.25 -0.67 -5.16
C LYS A 115 -8.90 0.18 -6.23
N THR A 116 -8.81 1.50 -6.10
CA THR A 116 -9.17 2.39 -7.19
C THR A 116 -7.97 2.65 -8.11
N THR A 117 -8.19 2.64 -9.41
CA THR A 117 -7.14 2.79 -10.41
C THR A 117 -7.65 3.53 -11.65
N ASN A 118 -6.86 3.65 -12.70
CA ASN A 118 -7.30 4.02 -14.04
C ASN A 118 -7.14 2.83 -15.00
N ARG A 119 -7.74 2.91 -16.18
CA ARG A 119 -7.75 1.82 -17.17
C ARG A 119 -6.35 1.39 -17.61
N ASP A 120 -5.46 2.32 -17.90
CA ASP A 120 -4.09 2.00 -18.35
C ASP A 120 -3.30 1.28 -17.26
N LYS A 121 -3.40 1.77 -16.04
CA LYS A 121 -2.74 1.15 -14.89
C LYS A 121 -3.32 -0.24 -14.61
N LEU A 122 -4.64 -0.41 -14.73
CA LEU A 122 -5.30 -1.71 -14.57
C LEU A 122 -4.85 -2.71 -15.64
N LYS A 123 -4.77 -2.30 -16.91
CA LYS A 123 -4.28 -3.12 -18.02
C LYS A 123 -2.87 -3.66 -17.72
N ASN A 124 -1.95 -2.79 -17.34
CA ASN A 124 -0.58 -3.18 -17.01
C ASN A 124 -0.52 -4.08 -15.77
N LEU A 125 -1.38 -3.85 -14.78
CA LEU A 125 -1.45 -4.65 -13.58
C LEU A 125 -1.98 -6.06 -13.85
N LYS A 126 -3.02 -6.20 -14.69
CA LYS A 126 -3.50 -7.51 -15.17
C LYS A 126 -2.36 -8.31 -15.80
N LEU A 127 -1.61 -7.70 -16.71
CA LEU A 127 -0.45 -8.33 -17.31
C LEU A 127 0.62 -8.71 -16.28
N ALA A 128 0.85 -7.89 -15.27
CA ALA A 128 1.81 -8.19 -14.20
C ALA A 128 1.39 -9.38 -13.33
N PHE A 129 0.08 -9.61 -13.15
CA PHE A 129 -0.45 -10.80 -12.47
C PHE A 129 -0.36 -12.07 -13.32
N GLU A 130 -0.46 -11.96 -14.64
CA GLU A 130 -0.62 -13.08 -15.56
C GLU A 130 0.68 -13.52 -16.23
N THR A 131 1.68 -12.66 -16.27
CA THR A 131 2.93 -12.91 -16.99
C THR A 131 4.16 -12.91 -16.08
N LYS A 132 5.18 -13.66 -16.46
CA LYS A 132 6.49 -13.61 -15.82
C LYS A 132 7.22 -12.30 -16.19
N PRO A 133 8.23 -11.87 -15.40
CA PRO A 133 9.12 -10.77 -15.77
C PRO A 133 9.72 -10.96 -17.16
N SER A 134 9.84 -9.87 -17.91
CA SER A 134 10.55 -9.87 -19.16
C SER A 134 12.04 -10.21 -18.94
N PRO A 135 12.65 -11.05 -19.78
CA PRO A 135 14.09 -11.26 -19.76
C PRO A 135 14.89 -10.07 -20.31
N TYR A 136 14.20 -9.09 -20.93
CA TYR A 136 14.81 -7.90 -21.51
C TYR A 136 14.79 -6.75 -20.48
N ASP A 137 15.86 -5.98 -20.46
CA ASP A 137 15.95 -4.78 -19.62
C ASP A 137 15.88 -3.54 -20.57
N PRO A 138 14.97 -2.57 -20.27
CA PRO A 138 14.06 -2.54 -19.12
C PRO A 138 12.78 -3.36 -19.32
N ASP A 139 12.30 -4.05 -18.27
CA ASP A 139 10.98 -4.69 -18.29
C ASP A 139 9.88 -3.60 -18.40
N PRO A 140 9.07 -3.60 -19.48
CA PRO A 140 8.03 -2.59 -19.69
C PRO A 140 6.97 -2.59 -18.60
N LEU A 141 6.84 -3.69 -17.85
CA LEU A 141 5.91 -3.85 -16.74
C LEU A 141 6.55 -3.63 -15.37
N LEU A 142 7.80 -3.17 -15.28
CA LEU A 142 8.54 -3.04 -14.02
C LEU A 142 7.73 -2.32 -12.93
N ARG A 143 7.11 -1.18 -13.27
CA ARG A 143 6.29 -0.41 -12.34
C ARG A 143 5.03 -1.16 -11.90
N ALA A 144 4.38 -1.86 -12.82
CA ALA A 144 3.21 -2.66 -12.52
C ALA A 144 3.57 -3.89 -11.66
N ARG A 145 4.70 -4.54 -11.91
CA ARG A 145 5.22 -5.65 -11.10
C ARG A 145 5.61 -5.21 -9.70
N PHE A 146 6.17 -4.02 -9.55
CA PHE A 146 6.42 -3.45 -8.23
C PHE A 146 5.11 -3.24 -7.46
N THR A 147 4.10 -2.64 -8.12
CA THR A 147 2.77 -2.44 -7.54
C THR A 147 2.10 -3.77 -7.20
N HIS A 148 2.20 -4.77 -8.07
CA HIS A 148 1.72 -6.14 -7.83
C HIS A 148 2.34 -6.74 -6.56
N LYS A 149 3.67 -6.73 -6.44
CA LYS A 149 4.36 -7.24 -5.25
C LYS A 149 3.92 -6.50 -3.97
N LYS A 150 3.76 -5.17 -4.05
CA LYS A 150 3.28 -4.36 -2.92
C LYS A 150 1.89 -4.80 -2.48
N TYR A 151 0.98 -5.01 -3.41
CA TYR A 151 -0.38 -5.44 -3.10
C TYR A 151 -0.43 -6.86 -2.53
N ILE A 152 0.33 -7.80 -3.11
CA ILE A 152 0.44 -9.17 -2.58
C ILE A 152 0.93 -9.14 -1.12
N GLY A 153 2.01 -8.43 -0.83
CA GLY A 153 2.51 -8.32 0.55
C GLY A 153 1.50 -7.73 1.51
N GLN A 154 0.74 -6.71 1.08
CA GLN A 154 -0.32 -6.11 1.87
C GLN A 154 -1.43 -7.11 2.19
N ILE A 155 -2.00 -7.76 1.18
CA ILE A 155 -3.17 -8.63 1.37
C ILE A 155 -2.82 -9.91 2.16
N MET A 156 -1.62 -10.48 1.95
CA MET A 156 -1.15 -11.61 2.74
C MET A 156 -0.94 -11.21 4.20
N SER A 157 -0.44 -10.01 4.48
CA SER A 157 -0.32 -9.49 5.84
C SER A 157 -1.69 -9.33 6.51
N TYR A 158 -2.71 -8.89 5.78
CA TYR A 158 -4.08 -8.86 6.29
C TYR A 158 -4.62 -10.25 6.61
N GLY A 159 -4.41 -11.23 5.73
CA GLY A 159 -4.75 -12.63 5.98
C GLY A 159 -4.14 -13.15 7.29
N TRP A 160 -2.87 -12.85 7.51
CA TRP A 160 -2.18 -13.22 8.74
C TRP A 160 -2.74 -12.52 9.99
N GLY A 161 -3.13 -11.27 9.87
CA GLY A 161 -3.83 -10.56 10.95
C GLY A 161 -5.16 -11.22 11.32
N TRP A 162 -5.92 -11.68 10.34
CA TRP A 162 -7.18 -12.40 10.56
C TRP A 162 -6.97 -13.79 11.20
N GLU A 163 -5.94 -14.54 10.78
CA GLU A 163 -5.57 -15.80 11.45
C GLU A 163 -5.24 -15.57 12.92
N LYS A 164 -4.44 -14.54 13.24
CA LYS A 164 -4.12 -14.17 14.62
C LYS A 164 -5.35 -13.75 15.43
N ALA A 165 -6.37 -13.22 14.78
CA ALA A 165 -7.65 -12.90 15.40
C ALA A 165 -8.56 -14.12 15.56
N GLY A 166 -8.09 -15.34 15.20
CA GLY A 166 -8.82 -16.61 15.39
C GLY A 166 -9.73 -17.00 14.22
N TYR A 167 -9.58 -16.36 13.06
CA TYR A 167 -10.36 -16.71 11.86
C TYR A 167 -9.55 -17.60 10.92
N GLN A 168 -10.24 -18.52 10.26
CA GLN A 168 -9.65 -19.24 9.12
C GLN A 168 -9.56 -18.30 7.92
N VAL A 169 -8.44 -18.38 7.18
CA VAL A 169 -8.24 -17.67 5.91
C VAL A 169 -7.75 -18.69 4.87
N ASP A 170 -8.54 -18.91 3.84
CA ASP A 170 -8.22 -19.83 2.76
C ASP A 170 -7.76 -19.09 1.50
N THR A 171 -8.39 -17.94 1.25
CA THR A 171 -8.12 -17.12 0.06
C THR A 171 -8.03 -15.65 0.40
N VAL A 172 -7.35 -14.92 -0.47
CA VAL A 172 -7.31 -13.46 -0.47
C VAL A 172 -7.71 -12.94 -1.84
N GLY A 173 -8.23 -11.72 -1.91
CA GLY A 173 -8.70 -11.18 -3.16
C GLY A 173 -8.55 -9.67 -3.29
N PHE A 174 -8.53 -9.21 -4.52
CA PHE A 174 -8.58 -7.80 -4.88
C PHE A 174 -9.80 -7.50 -5.72
N GLY A 175 -10.46 -6.38 -5.45
CA GLY A 175 -11.40 -5.76 -6.36
C GLY A 175 -10.83 -4.43 -6.86
N PHE A 176 -10.57 -4.36 -8.16
CA PHE A 176 -10.07 -3.15 -8.81
C PHE A 176 -11.22 -2.41 -9.50
N ILE A 177 -11.35 -1.12 -9.20
CA ILE A 177 -12.40 -0.25 -9.73
C ILE A 177 -11.73 0.90 -10.48
N CYS A 178 -12.00 1.04 -11.78
CA CYS A 178 -11.49 2.15 -12.56
C CYS A 178 -12.25 3.44 -12.28
N ARG A 179 -11.54 4.48 -11.86
CA ARG A 179 -12.12 5.81 -11.61
C ARG A 179 -12.56 6.52 -12.88
N ASP A 180 -12.00 6.14 -14.02
CA ASP A 180 -12.35 6.56 -15.37
C ASP A 180 -13.19 5.49 -16.11
N GLY A 181 -13.76 4.55 -15.35
CA GLY A 181 -14.63 3.50 -15.84
C GLY A 181 -16.06 3.97 -16.07
N LEU A 182 -16.76 3.28 -17.00
CA LEU A 182 -18.14 3.59 -17.38
C LEU A 182 -19.05 2.37 -17.31
N THR A 183 -18.49 1.17 -17.22
CA THR A 183 -19.26 -0.09 -17.30
C THR A 183 -18.67 -1.13 -16.35
N ASP A 184 -19.36 -2.25 -16.16
CA ASP A 184 -18.92 -3.39 -15.35
C ASP A 184 -17.58 -3.98 -15.84
N ASN A 185 -17.22 -3.80 -17.11
CA ASN A 185 -15.93 -4.21 -17.66
C ASN A 185 -14.74 -3.43 -17.09
N ASP A 186 -14.99 -2.32 -16.43
CA ASP A 186 -14.00 -1.47 -15.76
C ASP A 186 -13.80 -1.87 -14.28
N VAL A 187 -14.45 -2.96 -13.86
CA VAL A 187 -14.21 -3.66 -12.60
C VAL A 187 -13.47 -4.97 -12.88
N TRP A 188 -12.47 -5.27 -12.08
CA TRP A 188 -11.74 -6.53 -12.20
C TRP A 188 -11.43 -7.10 -10.83
N CYS A 189 -11.66 -8.39 -10.67
CA CYS A 189 -11.33 -9.09 -9.44
C CYS A 189 -10.23 -10.13 -9.69
N LYS A 190 -9.36 -10.30 -8.70
CA LYS A 190 -8.34 -11.34 -8.68
C LYS A 190 -8.33 -12.03 -7.33
N GLU A 191 -8.52 -13.33 -7.34
CA GLU A 191 -8.42 -14.18 -6.16
C GLU A 191 -7.12 -14.98 -6.18
N LEU A 192 -6.58 -15.25 -5.00
CA LEU A 192 -5.34 -15.99 -4.79
C LEU A 192 -5.51 -16.89 -3.56
N ALA A 193 -4.85 -18.04 -3.55
CA ALA A 193 -4.69 -18.80 -2.31
C ALA A 193 -3.94 -17.93 -1.28
N TYR A 194 -4.38 -18.00 -0.03
CA TYR A 194 -3.63 -17.36 1.04
C TYR A 194 -2.32 -18.12 1.29
N ASP A 195 -1.22 -17.39 1.38
CA ASP A 195 0.11 -17.92 1.64
C ASP A 195 0.65 -17.35 2.96
N ARG A 196 0.46 -18.11 4.03
CA ARG A 196 0.93 -17.76 5.37
C ARG A 196 2.46 -17.62 5.41
N ALA A 197 3.18 -18.53 4.74
CA ALA A 197 4.64 -18.50 4.76
C ALA A 197 5.17 -17.22 4.09
N TYR A 198 4.51 -16.76 3.03
CA TYR A 198 4.83 -15.48 2.41
C TYR A 198 4.54 -14.29 3.35
N ALA A 199 3.41 -14.30 4.07
CA ALA A 199 3.10 -13.25 5.06
C ALA A 199 4.14 -13.17 6.17
N GLU A 200 4.57 -14.34 6.69
CA GLU A 200 5.64 -14.44 7.68
C GLU A 200 6.98 -13.91 7.15
N GLN A 201 7.33 -14.19 5.89
CA GLN A 201 8.52 -13.63 5.24
C GLN A 201 8.47 -12.11 5.12
N VAL A 202 7.31 -11.55 4.74
CA VAL A 202 7.07 -10.10 4.70
C VAL A 202 7.30 -9.49 6.08
N TRP A 203 6.72 -10.08 7.12
CA TRP A 203 6.87 -9.62 8.49
C TRP A 203 8.32 -9.71 8.98
N ALA A 204 8.98 -10.84 8.77
CA ALA A 204 10.36 -11.04 9.14
C ALA A 204 11.31 -10.03 8.45
N ARG A 205 11.03 -9.69 7.17
CA ARG A 205 11.78 -8.67 6.44
C ARG A 205 11.65 -7.30 7.10
N VAL A 206 10.44 -6.89 7.47
CA VAL A 206 10.20 -5.59 8.11
C VAL A 206 10.96 -5.49 9.44
N ASN A 207 10.89 -6.53 10.26
CA ASN A 207 11.64 -6.59 11.53
C ASN A 207 13.16 -6.48 11.30
N ARG A 208 13.71 -7.18 10.29
CA ARG A 208 15.15 -7.07 9.95
C ARG A 208 15.55 -5.66 9.52
N VAL A 209 14.70 -4.98 8.73
CA VAL A 209 14.97 -3.60 8.30
C VAL A 209 14.97 -2.68 9.52
N TRP A 210 13.98 -2.80 10.41
CA TRP A 210 13.91 -2.00 11.62
C TRP A 210 15.11 -2.26 12.55
N GLN A 211 15.41 -3.52 12.82
CA GLN A 211 16.58 -3.89 13.64
C GLN A 211 17.87 -3.28 13.08
N ALA A 212 18.11 -3.39 11.79
CA ALA A 212 19.29 -2.80 11.16
C ALA A 212 19.37 -1.27 11.34
N LEU A 213 18.23 -0.57 11.30
CA LEU A 213 18.16 0.87 11.60
C LEU A 213 18.52 1.14 13.07
N GLN A 214 18.01 0.35 14.01
CA GLN A 214 18.33 0.47 15.44
C GLN A 214 19.82 0.20 15.74
N GLU A 215 20.45 -0.66 14.97
CA GLU A 215 21.89 -0.96 15.02
C GLU A 215 22.74 0.13 14.34
N GLY A 216 22.13 1.25 13.89
CA GLY A 216 22.82 2.39 13.30
C GLY A 216 23.09 2.29 11.81
N ARG A 217 22.47 1.34 11.10
CA ARG A 217 22.59 1.23 9.65
C ARG A 217 21.98 2.46 8.98
N LYS A 218 22.76 3.15 8.13
CA LYS A 218 22.33 4.36 7.45
C LYS A 218 21.27 4.06 6.39
N LEU A 219 20.26 4.93 6.25
CA LEU A 219 19.17 4.79 5.29
C LEU A 219 19.67 4.53 3.86
N ASP A 220 20.69 5.26 3.42
CA ASP A 220 21.25 5.13 2.07
C ASP A 220 21.83 3.74 1.75
N SER A 221 22.16 2.96 2.77
CA SER A 221 22.68 1.59 2.58
C SER A 221 21.60 0.58 2.17
N PHE A 222 20.33 0.95 2.29
CA PHE A 222 19.19 0.16 1.80
C PHE A 222 18.85 0.46 0.34
N LEU A 223 19.51 1.47 -0.29
CA LEU A 223 19.29 1.77 -1.70
C LEU A 223 19.68 0.58 -2.58
N SER A 224 18.76 0.18 -3.44
CA SER A 224 19.00 -0.83 -4.46
C SER A 224 18.81 -0.23 -5.86
N LYS A 225 19.72 -0.54 -6.78
CA LYS A 225 19.61 -0.07 -8.17
C LYS A 225 18.40 -0.61 -8.92
N THR A 226 17.77 -1.67 -8.41
CA THR A 226 16.65 -2.37 -9.05
C THR A 226 15.38 -2.36 -8.25
N ALA A 227 15.35 -1.65 -7.10
CA ALA A 227 14.30 -1.88 -6.12
C ALA A 227 12.98 -1.19 -6.45
N CYS A 228 12.98 0.08 -6.81
CA CYS A 228 11.76 0.81 -7.15
C CYS A 228 12.06 2.09 -7.93
N TYR A 229 11.00 2.61 -8.56
CA TYR A 229 11.08 3.87 -9.32
C TYR A 229 11.54 5.06 -8.46
N SER A 230 11.06 5.19 -7.23
CA SER A 230 11.46 6.28 -6.32
C SER A 230 12.94 6.22 -5.96
N CYS A 231 13.47 5.03 -5.68
CA CYS A 231 14.91 4.86 -5.43
C CYS A 231 15.77 5.18 -6.67
N MET A 232 15.30 4.78 -7.85
CA MET A 232 16.02 5.07 -9.10
C MET A 232 16.10 6.57 -9.34
N THR A 233 15.00 7.31 -9.19
CA THR A 233 14.98 8.77 -9.37
C THR A 233 15.82 9.48 -8.30
N THR A 234 15.79 9.03 -7.05
CA THR A 234 16.63 9.59 -5.98
C THR A 234 18.11 9.39 -6.26
N VAL A 235 18.50 8.19 -6.70
CA VAL A 235 19.91 7.89 -7.08
C VAL A 235 20.35 8.74 -8.27
N GLU A 236 19.51 8.91 -9.27
CA GLU A 236 19.80 9.76 -10.43
C GLU A 236 19.92 11.24 -10.04
N THR A 237 18.98 11.76 -9.27
CA THR A 237 19.01 13.16 -8.82
C THR A 237 20.28 13.46 -8.00
N ARG A 238 20.69 12.54 -7.10
CA ARG A 238 21.94 12.69 -6.32
C ARG A 238 23.20 12.62 -7.20
N LYS A 239 23.20 11.85 -8.30
CA LYS A 239 24.31 11.84 -9.25
C LYS A 239 24.44 13.17 -10.00
N PHE A 240 23.31 13.79 -10.35
CA PHE A 240 23.31 15.10 -11.00
C PHE A 240 23.73 16.23 -10.05
N SER A 241 23.32 16.19 -8.78
CA SER A 241 23.70 17.19 -7.78
C SER A 241 25.18 17.16 -7.37
N LYS A 242 25.90 16.06 -7.65
CA LYS A 242 27.33 15.91 -7.35
C LYS A 242 28.26 16.20 -8.54
N ARG A 243 27.74 16.67 -9.69
CA ARG A 243 28.60 17.18 -10.76
C ARG A 243 29.00 18.62 -10.41
N PRO A 244 30.29 18.93 -10.13
CA PRO A 244 30.73 20.31 -10.04
C PRO A 244 30.53 20.96 -11.40
N TYR A 245 30.02 22.17 -11.39
CA TYR A 245 29.98 23.06 -12.55
C TYR A 245 31.39 23.42 -13.00
#